data_0b13a21a83037726c30199a0b70c97d4
#
_entry.id   0b13a21a83037726c30199a0b70c97d4
#
_cell.length_a   1.000
_cell.length_b   1.000
_cell.length_c   1.000
_cell.angle_alpha   90.00
_cell.angle_beta   90.00
_cell.angle_gamma   90.00
#
_symmetry.space_group_name_H-M   'P 1'
#
loop_
_entity.id
_entity.type
_entity.pdbx_description
1 polymer ?
#
loop_
_entity_poly.entity_id
_entity_poly.type
_entity_poly.pdbx_seq_one_letter_code
_entity_poly.pdbx_strand_id
1 'polypeptide(L)'
;MKSARMQKKAGNNVMGMIRAAGLGYEYLRYEEEGQEPEVTKAIEDVSLEIQKGQFIAVLGHNGSGKSTLAKHINALLVPTEGTMWVDDMKTTDEEDVWKIRQKAGMVFQNPDNQIIGNVVEEDVGFGPENMGVPTDEIWKRVEESLTATGMISYLSLIHI
;
A
#
# COMPACT_ATOMS: atom_id res chain seq x y z
N MET A 1 6.99 20.82 -27.60
CA MET A 1 6.65 19.38 -27.77
C MET A 1 5.19 19.19 -27.42
N LYS A 2 4.40 18.48 -28.25
CA LYS A 2 2.94 18.51 -28.23
C LYS A 2 2.37 17.65 -27.09
N SER A 3 1.61 18.29 -26.19
CA SER A 3 0.76 17.67 -25.18
C SER A 3 -0.27 16.73 -25.83
N ALA A 4 -0.25 15.46 -25.48
CA ALA A 4 -1.28 14.51 -25.90
C ALA A 4 -2.55 14.75 -25.07
N ARG A 5 -3.53 15.40 -25.68
CA ARG A 5 -4.89 15.57 -25.18
C ARG A 5 -5.62 14.22 -25.29
N MET A 6 -5.77 13.50 -24.16
CA MET A 6 -6.71 12.38 -24.10
C MET A 6 -8.14 12.92 -24.06
N GLN A 7 -8.91 12.57 -25.10
CA GLN A 7 -10.35 12.84 -25.14
C GLN A 7 -11.09 11.96 -24.15
N LYS A 8 -11.78 12.57 -23.17
CA LYS A 8 -12.74 11.92 -22.27
C LYS A 8 -13.95 11.42 -23.10
N LYS A 9 -14.11 10.11 -23.26
CA LYS A 9 -15.40 9.51 -23.60
C LYS A 9 -16.27 9.50 -22.35
N ALA A 10 -17.41 10.19 -22.40
CA ALA A 10 -18.45 10.10 -21.41
C ALA A 10 -19.09 8.69 -21.50
N GLY A 11 -18.98 7.92 -20.44
CA GLY A 11 -19.61 6.61 -20.29
C GLY A 11 -19.32 6.03 -18.92
N ASN A 12 -20.33 5.84 -18.10
CA ASN A 12 -20.41 5.26 -16.77
C ASN A 12 -19.21 5.62 -15.85
N ASN A 13 -19.50 6.46 -14.87
CA ASN A 13 -18.54 6.93 -13.86
C ASN A 13 -18.22 5.79 -12.86
N VAL A 14 -17.51 4.75 -13.32
CA VAL A 14 -16.88 3.78 -12.42
C VAL A 14 -15.62 4.49 -11.91
N MET A 15 -15.67 4.99 -10.68
CA MET A 15 -14.51 5.61 -10.06
C MET A 15 -13.39 4.55 -9.95
N GLY A 16 -12.15 4.95 -10.22
CA GLY A 16 -11.00 4.05 -10.15
C GLY A 16 -10.79 3.52 -8.74
N MET A 17 -10.38 2.26 -8.62
CA MET A 17 -10.07 1.64 -7.32
C MET A 17 -8.95 2.39 -6.58
N ILE A 18 -7.97 2.93 -7.32
CA ILE A 18 -6.91 3.80 -6.80
C ILE A 18 -6.83 5.02 -7.71
N ARG A 19 -6.77 6.19 -7.09
CA ARG A 19 -6.67 7.46 -7.81
C ARG A 19 -5.71 8.40 -7.09
N ALA A 20 -4.84 9.04 -7.85
CA ALA A 20 -3.99 10.12 -7.37
C ALA A 20 -4.20 11.36 -8.24
N ALA A 21 -4.19 12.53 -7.64
CA ALA A 21 -4.27 13.82 -8.32
C ALA A 21 -3.22 14.77 -7.75
N GLY A 22 -2.25 15.14 -8.58
CA GLY A 22 -1.16 16.03 -8.21
C GLY A 22 -0.35 15.55 -7.02
N LEU A 23 -0.17 14.22 -6.86
CA LEU A 23 0.48 13.63 -5.71
C LEU A 23 1.94 14.09 -5.64
N GLY A 24 2.31 14.72 -4.53
CA GLY A 24 3.68 15.08 -4.16
C GLY A 24 4.06 14.54 -2.81
N TYR A 25 5.33 14.21 -2.63
CA TYR A 25 5.86 13.78 -1.36
C TYR A 25 7.33 14.15 -1.19
N GLU A 26 7.64 14.74 -0.03
CA GLU A 26 8.97 15.15 0.38
C GLU A 26 9.38 14.43 1.67
N TYR A 27 10.60 13.88 1.68
CA TYR A 27 11.24 13.42 2.91
C TYR A 27 11.97 14.58 3.57
N LEU A 28 11.76 14.75 4.87
CA LEU A 28 12.51 15.69 5.70
C LEU A 28 13.55 14.92 6.51
N ARG A 29 14.82 15.24 6.35
CA ARG A 29 15.93 14.64 7.10
C ARG A 29 16.53 15.69 8.00
N TYR A 30 16.49 15.44 9.30
CA TYR A 30 17.14 16.27 10.31
C TYR A 30 18.51 15.66 10.62
N GLU A 31 19.61 16.35 10.34
CA GLU A 31 20.97 15.85 10.61
C GLU A 31 21.47 16.26 12.01
N GLU A 32 21.10 17.46 12.53
CA GLU A 32 21.44 17.94 13.88
C GLU A 32 20.32 18.77 14.48
N GLU A 33 20.21 18.80 15.82
CA GLU A 33 19.27 19.69 16.51
C GLU A 33 19.58 21.15 16.21
N GLY A 34 18.59 21.87 15.64
CA GLY A 34 18.68 23.30 15.35
C GLY A 34 19.05 23.68 13.91
N GLN A 35 19.28 22.71 13.04
CA GLN A 35 19.44 22.94 11.59
C GLN A 35 18.11 22.81 10.85
N GLU A 36 18.00 23.51 9.72
CA GLU A 36 16.88 23.30 8.80
C GLU A 36 16.97 21.89 8.18
N PRO A 37 15.84 21.17 8.05
CA PRO A 37 15.84 19.83 7.49
C PRO A 37 16.26 19.83 6.02
N GLU A 38 17.06 18.86 5.62
CA GLU A 38 17.28 18.56 4.21
C GLU A 38 15.98 18.00 3.60
N VAL A 39 15.50 18.66 2.55
CA VAL A 39 14.27 18.29 1.85
C VAL A 39 14.63 17.47 0.62
N THR A 40 14.15 16.23 0.55
CA THR A 40 14.32 15.36 -0.63
C THR A 40 12.96 15.08 -1.26
N LYS A 41 12.71 15.63 -2.46
CA LYS A 41 11.51 15.31 -3.24
C LYS A 41 11.57 13.88 -3.76
N ALA A 42 10.59 13.06 -3.38
CA ALA A 42 10.50 11.65 -3.78
C ALA A 42 9.41 11.43 -4.84
N ILE A 43 8.34 12.21 -4.82
CA ILE A 43 7.25 12.21 -5.79
C ILE A 43 6.90 13.66 -6.10
N GLU A 44 6.66 13.97 -7.38
CA GLU A 44 6.29 15.31 -7.85
C GLU A 44 5.19 15.20 -8.90
N ASP A 45 4.04 15.84 -8.62
CA ASP A 45 2.88 15.99 -9.51
C ASP A 45 2.42 14.68 -10.20
N VAL A 46 2.33 13.58 -9.46
CA VAL A 46 1.88 12.31 -10.01
C VAL A 46 0.36 12.24 -9.99
N SER A 47 -0.24 12.08 -11.17
CA SER A 47 -1.67 11.83 -11.34
C SER A 47 -1.88 10.51 -12.08
N LEU A 48 -2.67 9.61 -11.47
CA LEU A 48 -2.97 8.30 -12.02
C LEU A 48 -4.37 7.81 -11.60
N GLU A 49 -4.89 6.86 -12.35
CA GLU A 49 -6.13 6.17 -12.04
C GLU A 49 -5.98 4.69 -12.41
N ILE A 50 -6.25 3.80 -11.43
CA ILE A 50 -6.17 2.35 -11.58
C ILE A 50 -7.55 1.76 -11.32
N GLN A 51 -8.05 0.99 -12.28
CA GLN A 51 -9.35 0.34 -12.19
C GLN A 51 -9.24 -1.01 -11.47
N LYS A 52 -10.34 -1.46 -10.89
CA LYS A 52 -10.43 -2.79 -10.28
C LYS A 52 -10.05 -3.88 -11.29
N GLY A 53 -9.21 -4.83 -10.84
CA GLY A 53 -8.77 -5.97 -11.66
C GLY A 53 -7.60 -5.69 -12.59
N GLN A 54 -7.06 -4.46 -12.62
CA GLN A 54 -5.85 -4.17 -13.39
C GLN A 54 -4.60 -4.67 -12.67
N PHE A 55 -3.65 -5.17 -13.46
CA PHE A 55 -2.27 -5.43 -13.04
C PHE A 55 -1.39 -4.27 -13.54
N ILE A 56 -0.72 -3.58 -12.62
CA ILE A 56 0.10 -2.41 -12.94
C ILE A 56 1.56 -2.69 -12.58
N ALA A 57 2.46 -2.48 -13.53
CA ALA A 57 3.90 -2.50 -13.31
C ALA A 57 4.45 -1.07 -13.25
N VAL A 58 5.12 -0.72 -12.15
CA VAL A 58 5.78 0.57 -11.99
C VAL A 58 7.27 0.39 -12.23
N LEU A 59 7.80 0.98 -13.31
CA LEU A 59 9.18 0.85 -13.74
C LEU A 59 9.96 2.14 -13.45
N GLY A 60 11.24 2.02 -13.14
CA GLY A 60 12.13 3.14 -12.89
C GLY A 60 13.42 2.69 -12.19
N HIS A 61 14.44 3.55 -12.22
CA HIS A 61 15.72 3.30 -11.52
C HIS A 61 15.56 3.33 -9.98
N ASN A 62 16.60 2.92 -9.25
CA ASN A 62 16.59 3.01 -7.78
C ASN A 62 16.50 4.48 -7.35
N GLY A 63 15.67 4.77 -6.35
CA GLY A 63 15.42 6.15 -5.90
C GLY A 63 14.37 6.94 -6.71
N SER A 64 13.71 6.33 -7.71
CA SER A 64 12.70 7.02 -8.53
C SER A 64 11.30 7.11 -7.89
N GLY A 65 11.15 6.92 -6.59
CA GLY A 65 9.88 7.09 -5.88
C GLY A 65 8.90 5.91 -5.93
N LYS A 66 9.24 4.76 -6.56
CA LYS A 66 8.32 3.60 -6.69
C LYS A 66 7.79 3.09 -5.36
N SER A 67 8.68 2.83 -4.41
CA SER A 67 8.30 2.36 -3.06
C SER A 67 7.55 3.44 -2.27
N THR A 68 7.87 4.71 -2.51
CA THR A 68 7.16 5.85 -1.92
C THR A 68 5.73 5.89 -2.44
N LEU A 69 5.51 5.76 -3.76
CA LEU A 69 4.18 5.69 -4.36
C LEU A 69 3.38 4.50 -3.79
N ALA A 70 3.99 3.31 -3.70
CA ALA A 70 3.33 2.13 -3.12
C ALA A 70 2.87 2.35 -1.67
N LYS A 71 3.71 3.02 -0.85
CA LYS A 71 3.39 3.35 0.54
C LYS A 71 2.24 4.36 0.70
N HIS A 72 1.96 5.19 -0.30
CA HIS A 72 0.78 6.06 -0.29
C HIS A 72 -0.51 5.28 -0.54
N ILE A 73 -0.45 4.19 -1.33
CA ILE A 73 -1.65 3.38 -1.64
C ILE A 73 -2.24 2.72 -0.39
N ASN A 74 -1.41 2.29 0.56
CA ASN A 74 -1.89 1.70 1.81
C ASN A 74 -1.87 2.68 3.00
N ALA A 75 -1.77 3.99 2.72
CA ALA A 75 -1.74 5.06 3.71
C ALA A 75 -0.64 4.88 4.79
N LEU A 76 0.51 4.29 4.44
CA LEU A 76 1.72 4.32 5.27
C LEU A 76 2.42 5.67 5.20
N LEU A 77 2.31 6.35 4.08
CA LEU A 77 2.75 7.73 3.90
C LEU A 77 1.54 8.60 3.55
N VAL A 78 1.53 9.81 4.09
CA VAL A 78 0.52 10.83 3.78
C VAL A 78 1.14 11.81 2.79
N PRO A 79 0.46 12.15 1.68
CA PRO A 79 0.98 13.11 0.71
C PRO A 79 1.31 14.47 1.33
N THR A 80 2.41 15.09 0.91
CA THR A 80 2.72 16.49 1.24
C THR A 80 1.96 17.45 0.33
N GLU A 81 1.67 17.01 -0.90
CA GLU A 81 0.88 17.74 -1.89
C GLU A 81 -0.08 16.79 -2.61
N GLY A 82 -1.19 17.33 -3.12
CA GLY A 82 -2.18 16.57 -3.87
C GLY A 82 -3.01 15.63 -2.98
N THR A 83 -3.61 14.63 -3.59
CA THR A 83 -4.48 13.69 -2.88
C THR A 83 -4.42 12.29 -3.49
N MET A 84 -4.43 11.27 -2.62
CA MET A 84 -4.58 9.87 -2.97
C MET A 84 -5.92 9.33 -2.43
N TRP A 85 -6.63 8.58 -3.27
CA TRP A 85 -7.85 7.84 -2.88
C TRP A 85 -7.67 6.36 -3.15
N VAL A 86 -8.18 5.55 -2.26
CA VAL A 86 -8.29 4.09 -2.38
C VAL A 86 -9.74 3.71 -2.11
N ASP A 87 -10.42 3.14 -3.09
CA ASP A 87 -11.86 2.80 -3.02
C ASP A 87 -12.68 3.98 -2.48
N ASP A 88 -12.48 5.17 -3.08
CA ASP A 88 -13.08 6.47 -2.75
C ASP A 88 -12.74 7.06 -1.38
N MET A 89 -11.98 6.36 -0.55
CA MET A 89 -11.48 6.84 0.74
C MET A 89 -10.18 7.61 0.55
N LYS A 90 -10.04 8.75 1.20
CA LYS A 90 -8.80 9.55 1.15
C LYS A 90 -7.77 9.00 2.11
N THR A 91 -6.52 8.90 1.66
CA THR A 91 -5.41 8.46 2.53
C THR A 91 -5.02 9.48 3.60
N THR A 92 -5.52 10.70 3.50
CA THR A 92 -5.33 11.79 4.49
C THR A 92 -6.37 11.79 5.61
N ASP A 93 -7.49 11.08 5.44
CA ASP A 93 -8.58 11.09 6.41
C ASP A 93 -8.33 9.97 7.44
N GLU A 94 -8.02 10.34 8.67
CA GLU A 94 -7.65 9.41 9.75
C GLU A 94 -8.68 8.30 9.98
N GLU A 95 -9.98 8.62 9.84
CA GLU A 95 -11.08 7.65 9.97
C GLU A 95 -11.07 6.58 8.87
N ASP A 96 -10.49 6.87 7.72
CA ASP A 96 -10.42 5.97 6.57
C ASP A 96 -9.12 5.17 6.49
N VAL A 97 -8.05 5.62 7.13
CA VAL A 97 -6.72 4.96 7.10
C VAL A 97 -6.82 3.47 7.45
N TRP A 98 -7.57 3.15 8.51
CA TRP A 98 -7.74 1.75 8.94
C TRP A 98 -8.47 0.89 7.89
N LYS A 99 -9.53 1.43 7.29
CA LYS A 99 -10.28 0.75 6.22
C LYS A 99 -9.44 0.57 4.97
N ILE A 100 -8.62 1.57 4.62
CA ILE A 100 -7.69 1.51 3.49
C ILE A 100 -6.67 0.39 3.72
N ARG A 101 -6.06 0.29 4.91
CA ARG A 101 -5.09 -0.76 5.24
C ARG A 101 -5.68 -2.16 5.22
N GLN A 102 -6.96 -2.31 5.53
CA GLN A 102 -7.67 -3.58 5.38
C GLN A 102 -7.88 -3.99 3.91
N LYS A 103 -7.93 -3.03 2.98
CA LYS A 103 -8.15 -3.26 1.55
C LYS A 103 -6.85 -3.36 0.74
N ALA A 104 -5.81 -2.64 1.15
CA ALA A 104 -4.55 -2.50 0.44
C ALA A 104 -3.40 -3.16 1.22
N GLY A 105 -3.24 -4.47 1.05
CA GLY A 105 -2.08 -5.20 1.58
C GLY A 105 -0.78 -4.74 0.89
N MET A 106 0.33 -4.74 1.62
CA MET A 106 1.63 -4.38 1.09
C MET A 106 2.66 -5.46 1.42
N VAL A 107 3.41 -5.88 0.41
CA VAL A 107 4.60 -6.73 0.57
C VAL A 107 5.84 -5.85 0.43
N PHE A 108 6.69 -5.83 1.44
CA PHE A 108 7.92 -5.03 1.44
C PHE A 108 9.06 -5.78 0.73
N GLN A 109 10.11 -5.04 0.39
CA GLN A 109 11.26 -5.58 -0.35
C GLN A 109 12.07 -6.59 0.47
N ASN A 110 12.15 -6.42 1.79
CA ASN A 110 12.83 -7.36 2.69
C ASN A 110 11.80 -8.21 3.44
N PRO A 111 11.61 -9.50 3.08
CA PRO A 111 10.62 -10.37 3.71
C PRO A 111 10.98 -10.71 5.17
N ASP A 112 12.26 -10.80 5.51
CA ASP A 112 12.70 -11.24 6.85
C ASP A 112 12.22 -10.30 7.96
N ASN A 113 12.07 -9.00 7.65
CA ASN A 113 11.58 -8.00 8.60
C ASN A 113 10.04 -7.98 8.73
N GLN A 114 9.33 -8.87 8.04
CA GLN A 114 7.86 -8.91 8.03
C GLN A 114 7.32 -10.10 8.84
N ILE A 115 8.17 -11.08 9.13
CA ILE A 115 7.81 -12.24 9.94
C ILE A 115 7.83 -11.82 11.41
N ILE A 116 6.70 -12.00 12.09
CA ILE A 116 6.46 -11.62 13.49
C ILE A 116 6.22 -12.87 14.34
N GLY A 117 5.46 -13.83 13.80
CA GLY A 117 5.14 -15.10 14.47
C GLY A 117 6.32 -16.08 14.42
N ASN A 118 6.40 -16.96 15.43
CA ASN A 118 7.38 -18.04 15.42
C ASN A 118 6.90 -19.25 14.60
N VAL A 119 5.61 -19.36 14.38
CA VAL A 119 4.95 -20.44 13.64
C VAL A 119 4.19 -19.82 12.49
N VAL A 120 4.17 -20.48 11.33
CA VAL A 120 3.56 -19.96 10.10
C VAL A 120 2.08 -19.61 10.31
N GLU A 121 1.32 -20.43 11.00
CA GLU A 121 -0.09 -20.18 11.27
C GLU A 121 -0.33 -18.93 12.12
N GLU A 122 0.53 -18.68 13.11
CA GLU A 122 0.46 -17.49 13.97
C GLU A 122 0.83 -16.23 13.17
N ASP A 123 1.85 -16.32 12.34
CA ASP A 123 2.30 -15.20 11.50
C ASP A 123 1.23 -14.78 10.49
N VAL A 124 0.62 -15.73 9.80
CA VAL A 124 -0.49 -15.46 8.87
C VAL A 124 -1.76 -15.00 9.62
N GLY A 125 -2.00 -15.51 10.81
CA GLY A 125 -3.12 -15.14 11.68
C GLY A 125 -3.00 -13.74 12.29
N PHE A 126 -1.79 -13.22 12.44
CA PHE A 126 -1.49 -11.94 13.10
C PHE A 126 -2.28 -10.75 12.53
N GLY A 127 -2.38 -10.65 11.21
CA GLY A 127 -3.15 -9.59 10.56
C GLY A 127 -4.64 -9.59 10.92
N PRO A 128 -5.36 -10.69 10.69
CA PRO A 128 -6.76 -10.84 11.08
C PRO A 128 -7.00 -10.66 12.59
N GLU A 129 -6.09 -11.13 13.45
CA GLU A 129 -6.18 -10.96 14.90
C GLU A 129 -6.16 -9.48 15.29
N ASN A 130 -5.22 -8.70 14.75
CA ASN A 130 -5.16 -7.26 14.97
C ASN A 130 -6.37 -6.51 14.43
N MET A 131 -7.09 -7.08 13.48
CA MET A 131 -8.35 -6.53 12.96
C MET A 131 -9.57 -6.93 13.80
N GLY A 132 -9.39 -7.69 14.89
CA GLY A 132 -10.47 -8.14 15.77
C GLY A 132 -11.38 -9.19 15.14
N VAL A 133 -10.88 -9.96 14.17
CA VAL A 133 -11.61 -11.07 13.57
C VAL A 133 -11.81 -12.18 14.61
N PRO A 134 -13.01 -12.80 14.71
CA PRO A 134 -13.23 -13.93 15.62
C PRO A 134 -12.27 -15.10 15.35
N THR A 135 -11.82 -15.78 16.40
CA THR A 135 -10.76 -16.82 16.32
C THR A 135 -11.08 -17.95 15.33
N ASP A 136 -12.31 -18.43 15.30
CA ASP A 136 -12.76 -19.45 14.36
C ASP A 136 -12.68 -19.00 12.90
N GLU A 137 -12.97 -17.74 12.63
CA GLU A 137 -12.83 -17.14 11.30
C GLU A 137 -11.35 -16.88 10.95
N ILE A 138 -10.48 -16.57 11.93
CA ILE A 138 -9.04 -16.40 11.71
C ILE A 138 -8.45 -17.69 11.13
N TRP A 139 -8.68 -18.82 11.78
CA TRP A 139 -8.13 -20.10 11.35
C TRP A 139 -8.58 -20.50 9.95
N LYS A 140 -9.84 -20.25 9.64
CA LYS A 140 -10.36 -20.46 8.28
C LYS A 140 -9.62 -19.61 7.25
N ARG A 141 -9.39 -18.32 7.52
CA ARG A 141 -8.66 -17.42 6.62
C ARG A 141 -7.20 -17.80 6.46
N VAL A 142 -6.55 -18.26 7.54
CA VAL A 142 -5.18 -18.78 7.51
C VAL A 142 -5.08 -19.96 6.56
N GLU A 143 -5.96 -20.98 6.74
CA GLU A 143 -5.99 -22.16 5.90
C GLU A 143 -6.29 -21.84 4.42
N GLU A 144 -7.28 -20.97 4.17
CA GLU A 144 -7.63 -20.51 2.82
C GLU A 144 -6.46 -19.77 2.15
N SER A 145 -5.76 -18.88 2.88
CA SER A 145 -4.63 -18.11 2.37
C SER A 145 -3.43 -18.99 2.05
N LEU A 146 -3.08 -19.91 2.95
CA LEU A 146 -1.99 -20.86 2.74
C LEU A 146 -2.30 -21.85 1.61
N THR A 147 -3.55 -22.26 1.48
CA THR A 147 -3.99 -23.10 0.36
C THR A 147 -3.89 -22.36 -0.98
N ALA A 148 -4.36 -21.11 -1.04
CA ALA A 148 -4.31 -20.29 -2.24
C ALA A 148 -2.89 -20.02 -2.73
N THR A 149 -1.92 -19.97 -1.83
CA THR A 149 -0.48 -19.78 -2.13
C THR A 149 0.31 -21.09 -2.27
N GLY A 150 -0.33 -22.24 -2.07
CA GLY A 150 0.33 -23.55 -2.09
C GLY A 150 1.20 -23.84 -0.88
N MET A 151 1.00 -23.09 0.21
CA MET A 151 1.83 -23.14 1.42
C MET A 151 1.19 -23.92 2.58
N ILE A 152 0.06 -24.58 2.36
CA ILE A 152 -0.69 -25.28 3.43
C ILE A 152 0.12 -26.35 4.18
N SER A 153 1.09 -26.99 3.50
CA SER A 153 1.97 -27.99 4.12
C SER A 153 2.95 -27.38 5.15
N TYR A 154 3.08 -26.06 5.18
CA TYR A 154 3.95 -25.35 6.12
C TYR A 154 3.21 -24.79 7.35
N LEU A 155 1.90 -25.00 7.46
CA LEU A 155 1.01 -24.40 8.46
C LEU A 155 1.59 -24.46 9.90
N SER A 156 2.10 -25.61 10.31
CA SER A 156 2.64 -25.84 11.66
C SER A 156 4.17 -25.79 11.74
N LEU A 157 4.84 -25.31 10.71
CA LEU A 157 6.30 -25.18 10.73
C LEU A 157 6.73 -23.94 11.52
N ILE A 158 7.80 -24.11 12.30
CA ILE A 158 8.47 -23.02 13.00
C ILE A 158 9.38 -22.31 12.02
N HIS A 159 9.35 -20.98 12.04
CA HIS A 159 10.34 -20.16 11.33
C HIS A 159 11.71 -20.31 12.02
N ILE A 160 12.72 -20.78 11.30
CA ILE A 160 14.09 -20.95 11.79
C ILE A 160 14.95 -19.82 11.21
#